data_cbf897328311423400f99de3f0f24fc7
#
_entry.id   cbf897328311423400f99de3f0f24fc7
#
_cell.length_a   1.000
_cell.length_b   1.000
_cell.length_c   1.000
_cell.angle_alpha   90.00
_cell.angle_beta   90.00
_cell.angle_gamma   90.00
#
_symmetry.space_group_name_H-M   'P 1'
#
loop_
_entity.id
_entity.type
_entity.pdbx_description
1 polymer ?
#
loop_
_entity_poly.entity_id
_entity_poly.type
_entity_poly.pdbx_seq_one_letter_code
_entity_poly.pdbx_strand_id
1 'polypeptide(L)'
;MRILCVSTLKNEGPFLIEWLAHLMGAGVTDFLLYSNDCKDGTGVMLDVLDRVGVIEHIPQTLNKDQSPQWIALRHAWKHPKRKSCDWAIVCDVDEFPNIHIGSGTFGDVIEKLHPETEAVTLPWRLFGNNGHLFFKDGPITEQFTASATKECGYPVSATFFKSLIRTDGRFNQFGVHRPNQKSVLTHGSVSWADGAGRQLPEEFSNNPNRLSLYGFDVSRDWIECNHYSLKSAQSFMIKRDRGLPNRSEKNIDLAYWVDRNFNTHPNTSISRMRKNAEFFEKQLLDIPNLNDLRTRSIDWHNARFEELIQSESEHSLFSQISIAGNSQELSKDVSRQLIKWFQENYYRDERS
;
A
#
# COMPACT_ATOMS: atom_id res chain seq x y z
N MET A 1 3.46 -3.91 -23.30
CA MET A 1 2.85 -4.40 -22.02
C MET A 1 2.25 -3.21 -21.29
N ARG A 2 1.00 -3.31 -20.90
CA ARG A 2 0.28 -2.27 -20.16
C ARG A 2 -0.03 -2.76 -18.74
N ILE A 3 0.22 -1.90 -17.76
CA ILE A 3 0.04 -2.22 -16.34
C ILE A 3 -0.89 -1.19 -15.72
N LEU A 4 -1.98 -1.66 -15.12
CA LEU A 4 -2.97 -0.84 -14.44
C LEU A 4 -2.68 -0.75 -12.94
N CYS A 5 -2.66 0.46 -12.39
CA CYS A 5 -2.78 0.69 -10.95
C CYS A 5 -4.18 1.15 -10.58
N VAL A 6 -4.75 0.54 -9.54
CA VAL A 6 -6.03 0.94 -8.94
C VAL A 6 -5.79 1.40 -7.51
N SER A 7 -6.29 2.59 -7.15
CA SER A 7 -6.16 3.12 -5.78
C SER A 7 -7.39 3.90 -5.35
N THR A 8 -7.59 3.98 -4.02
CA THR A 8 -8.56 4.86 -3.38
C THR A 8 -7.85 5.87 -2.51
N LEU A 9 -8.21 7.15 -2.65
CA LEU A 9 -7.52 8.25 -2.02
C LEU A 9 -8.48 9.13 -1.19
N LYS A 10 -8.00 9.55 -0.02
CA LYS A 10 -8.64 10.58 0.80
C LYS A 10 -7.57 11.36 1.55
N ASN A 11 -7.43 12.65 1.27
CA ASN A 11 -6.45 13.52 1.92
C ASN A 11 -5.01 12.98 1.83
N GLU A 12 -4.52 12.74 0.60
CA GLU A 12 -3.16 12.23 0.31
C GLU A 12 -2.36 13.19 -0.59
N GLY A 13 -2.83 14.44 -0.76
CA GLY A 13 -2.23 15.40 -1.68
C GLY A 13 -0.73 15.65 -1.48
N PRO A 14 -0.20 15.76 -0.24
CA PRO A 14 1.23 15.95 -0.01
C PRO A 14 2.11 14.85 -0.61
N PHE A 15 1.59 13.64 -0.74
CA PHE A 15 2.34 12.43 -1.11
C PHE A 15 2.05 11.94 -2.54
N LEU A 16 1.00 12.48 -3.17
CA LEU A 16 0.45 11.99 -4.43
C LEU A 16 1.46 12.02 -5.59
N ILE A 17 2.22 13.11 -5.73
CA ILE A 17 3.13 13.30 -6.86
C ILE A 17 4.29 12.31 -6.80
N GLU A 18 4.93 12.14 -5.63
CA GLU A 18 6.01 11.17 -5.45
C GLU A 18 5.53 9.75 -5.74
N TRP A 19 4.37 9.37 -5.21
CA TRP A 19 3.81 8.04 -5.39
C TRP A 19 3.47 7.75 -6.85
N LEU A 20 2.82 8.68 -7.57
CA LEU A 20 2.55 8.54 -8.99
C LEU A 20 3.85 8.42 -9.80
N ALA A 21 4.80 9.31 -9.56
CA ALA A 21 6.09 9.32 -10.24
C ALA A 21 6.84 7.99 -10.04
N HIS A 22 6.81 7.46 -8.81
CA HIS A 22 7.42 6.17 -8.48
C HIS A 22 6.77 5.02 -9.27
N LEU A 23 5.44 4.95 -9.31
CA LEU A 23 4.73 3.90 -10.05
C LEU A 23 4.93 4.03 -11.56
N MET A 24 4.93 5.25 -12.11
CA MET A 24 5.26 5.49 -13.52
C MET A 24 6.70 5.05 -13.82
N GLY A 25 7.65 5.38 -12.94
CA GLY A 25 9.04 4.92 -13.03
C GLY A 25 9.20 3.41 -12.91
N ALA A 26 8.32 2.74 -12.19
CA ALA A 26 8.23 1.29 -12.10
C ALA A 26 7.55 0.64 -13.32
N GLY A 27 7.04 1.44 -14.28
CA GLY A 27 6.44 0.96 -15.52
C GLY A 27 4.91 0.80 -15.49
N VAL A 28 4.22 1.38 -14.51
CA VAL A 28 2.75 1.50 -14.54
C VAL A 28 2.35 2.47 -15.64
N THR A 29 1.45 2.06 -16.52
CA THR A 29 1.03 2.82 -17.70
C THR A 29 -0.35 3.43 -17.57
N ASP A 30 -1.18 2.86 -16.73
CA ASP A 30 -2.59 3.21 -16.59
C ASP A 30 -2.97 3.33 -15.12
N PHE A 31 -3.80 4.33 -14.81
CA PHE A 31 -4.26 4.57 -13.45
C PHE A 31 -5.79 4.72 -13.43
N LEU A 32 -6.42 4.03 -12.48
CA LEU A 32 -7.81 4.28 -12.05
C LEU A 32 -7.77 4.72 -10.59
N LEU A 33 -7.97 6.01 -10.36
CA LEU A 33 -7.86 6.61 -9.04
C LEU A 33 -9.22 7.09 -8.56
N TYR A 34 -9.65 6.56 -7.43
CA TYR A 34 -10.93 6.87 -6.80
C TYR A 34 -10.72 7.79 -5.63
N SER A 35 -11.45 8.89 -5.53
CA SER A 35 -11.42 9.76 -4.37
C SER A 35 -12.78 9.83 -3.67
N ASN A 36 -12.76 10.06 -2.36
CA ASN A 36 -13.96 10.36 -1.59
C ASN A 36 -13.65 11.37 -0.49
N ASP A 37 -14.54 12.32 -0.28
CA ASP A 37 -14.52 13.29 0.83
C ASP A 37 -13.16 13.97 1.07
N CYS A 38 -12.42 14.30 0.02
CA CYS A 38 -11.14 14.99 0.12
C CYS A 38 -11.35 16.44 0.53
N LYS A 39 -10.60 16.88 1.55
CA LYS A 39 -10.66 18.25 2.10
C LYS A 39 -9.35 19.02 1.90
N ASP A 40 -8.28 18.33 1.57
CA ASP A 40 -6.92 18.86 1.43
C ASP A 40 -6.57 19.32 0.02
N GLY A 41 -7.48 19.21 -0.94
CA GLY A 41 -7.22 19.49 -2.34
C GLY A 41 -6.81 18.29 -3.19
N THR A 42 -6.66 17.08 -2.60
CA THR A 42 -6.35 15.84 -3.35
C THR A 42 -7.28 15.64 -4.55
N GLY A 43 -8.60 15.81 -4.36
CA GLY A 43 -9.57 15.65 -5.46
C GLY A 43 -9.31 16.60 -6.62
N VAL A 44 -8.99 17.87 -6.33
CA VAL A 44 -8.65 18.87 -7.37
C VAL A 44 -7.35 18.52 -8.09
N MET A 45 -6.34 17.99 -7.39
CA MET A 45 -5.10 17.52 -8.01
C MET A 45 -5.39 16.37 -8.97
N LEU A 46 -6.25 15.43 -8.57
CA LEU A 46 -6.66 14.30 -9.41
C LEU A 46 -7.44 14.77 -10.65
N ASP A 47 -8.32 15.77 -10.53
CA ASP A 47 -9.04 16.36 -11.68
C ASP A 47 -8.09 17.04 -12.68
N VAL A 48 -7.01 17.67 -12.19
CA VAL A 48 -5.98 18.26 -13.05
C VAL A 48 -5.24 17.17 -13.80
N LEU A 49 -4.83 16.10 -13.12
CA LEU A 49 -4.11 14.96 -13.72
C LEU A 49 -4.96 14.19 -14.74
N ASP A 50 -6.26 14.03 -14.47
CA ASP A 50 -7.23 13.40 -15.38
C ASP A 50 -7.40 14.24 -16.65
N ARG A 51 -7.59 15.54 -16.52
CA ARG A 51 -7.76 16.47 -17.64
C ARG A 51 -6.59 16.46 -18.63
N VAL A 52 -5.38 16.25 -18.14
CA VAL A 52 -4.18 16.15 -18.99
C VAL A 52 -3.88 14.71 -19.42
N GLY A 53 -4.72 13.76 -19.05
CA GLY A 53 -4.64 12.37 -19.51
C GLY A 53 -3.57 11.51 -18.81
N VAL A 54 -3.04 11.94 -17.66
CA VAL A 54 -2.06 11.14 -16.87
C VAL A 54 -2.73 9.99 -16.15
N ILE A 55 -3.94 10.21 -15.64
CA ILE A 55 -4.72 9.22 -14.90
C ILE A 55 -6.17 9.21 -15.40
N GLU A 56 -7.00 8.33 -14.85
CA GLU A 56 -8.45 8.45 -14.87
C GLU A 56 -8.95 8.58 -13.46
N HIS A 57 -9.59 9.73 -13.16
CA HIS A 57 -10.12 10.06 -11.84
C HIS A 57 -11.62 9.79 -11.75
N ILE A 58 -12.03 9.07 -10.71
CA ILE A 58 -13.42 8.70 -10.47
C ILE A 58 -13.81 9.16 -9.05
N PRO A 59 -14.41 10.35 -8.90
CA PRO A 59 -14.95 10.80 -7.62
C PRO A 59 -16.08 9.88 -7.15
N GLN A 60 -16.06 9.51 -5.87
CA GLN A 60 -17.08 8.67 -5.26
C GLN A 60 -17.97 9.49 -4.33
N THR A 61 -19.29 9.36 -4.50
CA THR A 61 -20.29 9.81 -3.53
C THR A 61 -20.84 8.57 -2.83
N LEU A 62 -20.65 8.50 -1.51
CA LEU A 62 -20.90 7.29 -0.73
C LEU A 62 -21.95 7.52 0.36
N ASN A 63 -22.75 6.50 0.64
CA ASN A 63 -23.59 6.44 1.82
C ASN A 63 -22.76 6.03 3.06
N LYS A 64 -23.25 6.36 4.27
CA LYS A 64 -22.50 6.19 5.54
C LYS A 64 -21.99 4.77 5.80
N ASP A 65 -22.71 3.74 5.31
CA ASP A 65 -22.38 2.34 5.56
C ASP A 65 -21.56 1.67 4.44
N GLN A 66 -21.11 2.47 3.46
CA GLN A 66 -20.38 1.96 2.31
C GLN A 66 -18.88 2.11 2.50
N SER A 67 -18.13 1.03 2.22
CA SER A 67 -16.68 1.09 2.15
C SER A 67 -16.23 1.65 0.80
N PRO A 68 -15.55 2.83 0.78
CA PRO A 68 -15.03 3.44 -0.45
C PRO A 68 -14.19 2.48 -1.27
N GLN A 69 -13.29 1.78 -0.61
CA GLN A 69 -12.33 0.89 -1.25
C GLN A 69 -13.02 -0.31 -1.92
N TRP A 70 -13.98 -0.95 -1.27
CA TRP A 70 -14.67 -2.08 -1.88
C TRP A 70 -15.57 -1.68 -3.05
N ILE A 71 -16.15 -0.49 -3.03
CA ILE A 71 -16.93 0.04 -4.16
C ILE A 71 -16.00 0.33 -5.34
N ALA A 72 -14.88 1.02 -5.10
CA ALA A 72 -13.87 1.30 -6.11
C ALA A 72 -13.36 0.01 -6.77
N LEU A 73 -12.98 -1.00 -5.98
CA LEU A 73 -12.45 -2.26 -6.48
C LEU A 73 -13.47 -3.04 -7.34
N ARG A 74 -14.76 -3.05 -6.94
CA ARG A 74 -15.83 -3.65 -7.74
C ARG A 74 -16.07 -2.91 -9.06
N HIS A 75 -16.01 -1.58 -9.04
CA HIS A 75 -16.14 -0.76 -10.24
C HIS A 75 -14.92 -0.96 -11.16
N ALA A 76 -13.69 -0.87 -10.63
CA ALA A 76 -12.46 -1.05 -11.38
C ALA A 76 -12.37 -2.42 -12.06
N TRP A 77 -12.87 -3.48 -11.39
CA TRP A 77 -12.91 -4.82 -11.99
C TRP A 77 -13.72 -4.88 -13.29
N LYS A 78 -14.81 -4.13 -13.36
CA LYS A 78 -15.71 -4.06 -14.53
C LYS A 78 -15.24 -3.03 -15.56
N HIS A 79 -14.33 -2.14 -15.19
CA HIS A 79 -13.91 -1.01 -16.01
C HIS A 79 -13.21 -1.46 -17.31
N PRO A 80 -13.49 -0.83 -18.48
CA PRO A 80 -12.86 -1.20 -19.76
C PRO A 80 -11.35 -1.13 -19.73
N LYS A 81 -10.75 -0.15 -19.02
CA LYS A 81 -9.31 0.02 -18.90
C LYS A 81 -8.62 -1.23 -18.33
N ARG A 82 -9.24 -1.94 -17.37
CA ARG A 82 -8.72 -3.22 -16.88
C ARG A 82 -8.55 -4.25 -18.01
N LYS A 83 -9.55 -4.35 -18.90
CA LYS A 83 -9.51 -5.31 -20.01
C LYS A 83 -8.47 -4.97 -21.07
N SER A 84 -8.03 -3.72 -21.15
CA SER A 84 -7.02 -3.25 -22.09
C SER A 84 -5.59 -3.31 -21.55
N CYS A 85 -5.40 -3.69 -20.27
CA CYS A 85 -4.10 -3.86 -19.64
C CYS A 85 -3.77 -5.35 -19.49
N ASP A 86 -2.48 -5.69 -19.51
CA ASP A 86 -1.98 -7.06 -19.37
C ASP A 86 -1.91 -7.48 -17.90
N TRP A 87 -1.47 -6.55 -17.05
CA TRP A 87 -1.31 -6.75 -15.61
C TRP A 87 -1.98 -5.62 -14.83
N ALA A 88 -2.29 -5.90 -13.55
CA ALA A 88 -2.85 -4.90 -12.65
C ALA A 88 -2.33 -5.07 -11.21
N ILE A 89 -2.25 -3.95 -10.50
CA ILE A 89 -1.93 -3.88 -9.07
C ILE A 89 -2.93 -2.97 -8.35
N VAL A 90 -3.34 -3.35 -7.15
CA VAL A 90 -4.04 -2.47 -6.21
C VAL A 90 -3.00 -1.95 -5.21
N CYS A 91 -2.77 -0.65 -5.19
CA CYS A 91 -1.68 -0.03 -4.41
C CYS A 91 -2.17 1.24 -3.73
N ASP A 92 -1.96 1.34 -2.42
CA ASP A 92 -2.31 2.52 -1.63
C ASP A 92 -1.18 3.58 -1.70
N VAL A 93 -1.48 4.87 -1.42
CA VAL A 93 -0.50 5.98 -1.57
C VAL A 93 0.68 5.90 -0.59
N ASP A 94 0.59 5.07 0.41
CA ASP A 94 1.68 4.77 1.35
C ASP A 94 2.44 3.47 1.04
N GLU A 95 2.20 2.88 -0.14
CA GLU A 95 2.81 1.64 -0.60
C GLU A 95 3.64 1.89 -1.87
N PHE A 96 4.91 1.49 -1.81
CA PHE A 96 5.87 1.69 -2.88
C PHE A 96 6.49 0.35 -3.29
N PRO A 97 6.12 -0.21 -4.44
CA PRO A 97 6.80 -1.38 -4.99
C PRO A 97 8.30 -1.14 -5.10
N ASN A 98 9.11 -2.02 -4.51
CA ASN A 98 10.56 -1.93 -4.49
C ASN A 98 11.13 -3.10 -5.30
N ILE A 99 11.60 -2.80 -6.52
CA ILE A 99 12.06 -3.79 -7.49
C ILE A 99 13.59 -3.82 -7.49
N HIS A 100 14.15 -5.00 -7.18
CA HIS A 100 15.59 -5.19 -6.94
C HIS A 100 16.35 -5.66 -8.18
N ILE A 101 15.68 -5.99 -9.27
CA ILE A 101 16.28 -6.53 -10.51
C ILE A 101 16.13 -5.58 -11.69
N GLY A 102 16.88 -5.83 -12.75
CA GLY A 102 16.82 -5.09 -14.00
C GLY A 102 17.00 -3.58 -13.82
N SER A 103 16.20 -2.82 -14.52
CA SER A 103 16.09 -1.35 -14.44
C SER A 103 15.17 -0.87 -13.31
N GLY A 104 14.57 -1.79 -12.53
CA GLY A 104 13.63 -1.47 -11.46
C GLY A 104 12.20 -1.30 -11.96
N THR A 105 11.79 -2.06 -12.98
CA THR A 105 10.45 -2.02 -13.53
C THR A 105 9.70 -3.33 -13.33
N PHE A 106 8.37 -3.27 -13.31
CA PHE A 106 7.53 -4.47 -13.34
C PHE A 106 7.81 -5.33 -14.58
N GLY A 107 8.21 -4.71 -15.69
CA GLY A 107 8.64 -5.41 -16.89
C GLY A 107 9.77 -6.38 -16.61
N ASP A 108 10.82 -5.93 -15.90
CA ASP A 108 11.95 -6.77 -15.53
C ASP A 108 11.56 -7.99 -14.69
N VAL A 109 10.53 -7.84 -13.85
CA VAL A 109 10.00 -8.95 -13.04
C VAL A 109 9.19 -9.89 -13.92
N ILE A 110 8.25 -9.38 -14.71
CA ILE A 110 7.30 -10.16 -15.51
C ILE A 110 8.02 -11.00 -16.57
N GLU A 111 9.05 -10.46 -17.20
CA GLU A 111 9.86 -11.17 -18.22
C GLU A 111 10.59 -12.39 -17.66
N LYS A 112 10.84 -12.43 -16.34
CA LYS A 112 11.49 -13.56 -15.66
C LYS A 112 10.53 -14.58 -15.07
N LEU A 113 9.22 -14.27 -15.04
CA LEU A 113 8.23 -15.19 -14.49
C LEU A 113 8.08 -16.44 -15.39
N HIS A 114 7.66 -17.52 -14.77
CA HIS A 114 7.17 -18.67 -15.52
C HIS A 114 5.94 -18.26 -16.34
N PRO A 115 5.79 -18.68 -17.62
CA PRO A 115 4.68 -18.27 -18.50
C PRO A 115 3.28 -18.50 -17.92
N GLU A 116 3.12 -19.53 -17.12
CA GLU A 116 1.85 -19.87 -16.46
C GLU A 116 1.53 -19.02 -15.22
N THR A 117 2.47 -18.16 -14.77
CA THR A 117 2.24 -17.33 -13.58
C THR A 117 1.14 -16.32 -13.82
N GLU A 118 0.12 -16.31 -12.97
CA GLU A 118 -1.01 -15.39 -13.05
C GLU A 118 -0.97 -14.30 -11.98
N ALA A 119 -0.23 -14.52 -10.91
CA ALA A 119 -0.06 -13.55 -9.83
C ALA A 119 1.30 -13.64 -9.16
N VAL A 120 1.81 -12.50 -8.74
CA VAL A 120 3.04 -12.36 -7.95
C VAL A 120 2.72 -11.67 -6.64
N THR A 121 3.20 -12.22 -5.53
CA THR A 121 3.11 -11.53 -4.24
C THR A 121 4.25 -10.51 -4.10
N LEU A 122 3.92 -9.32 -3.62
CA LEU A 122 4.85 -8.29 -3.20
C LEU A 122 4.79 -8.21 -1.67
N PRO A 123 5.64 -8.97 -0.94
CA PRO A 123 5.61 -8.98 0.52
C PRO A 123 5.83 -7.58 1.09
N TRP A 124 5.08 -7.19 2.11
CA TRP A 124 5.28 -5.91 2.78
C TRP A 124 6.62 -5.84 3.50
N ARG A 125 7.23 -4.66 3.43
CA ARG A 125 8.30 -4.22 4.29
C ARG A 125 7.79 -3.04 5.10
N LEU A 126 7.61 -3.21 6.40
CA LEU A 126 7.11 -2.14 7.26
C LEU A 126 8.22 -1.13 7.56
N PHE A 127 8.00 0.12 7.20
CA PHE A 127 8.88 1.25 7.51
C PHE A 127 8.33 2.03 8.69
N GLY A 128 9.19 2.33 9.65
CA GLY A 128 8.86 3.16 10.80
C GLY A 128 8.96 4.66 10.49
N ASN A 129 8.82 5.47 11.54
CA ASN A 129 8.82 6.92 11.42
C ASN A 129 10.21 7.56 11.40
N ASN A 130 11.30 6.80 11.49
CA ASN A 130 12.68 7.28 11.58
C ASN A 130 12.89 8.38 12.64
N GLY A 131 12.09 8.41 13.71
CA GLY A 131 12.13 9.45 14.74
C GLY A 131 11.51 10.81 14.31
N HIS A 132 10.92 10.91 13.12
CA HIS A 132 10.25 12.13 12.67
C HIS A 132 8.92 12.32 13.39
N LEU A 133 8.85 13.36 14.25
CA LEU A 133 7.60 13.73 14.92
C LEU A 133 6.73 14.61 14.03
N PHE A 134 7.33 15.58 13.36
CA PHE A 134 6.60 16.55 12.54
C PHE A 134 6.77 16.25 11.05
N PHE A 135 5.79 16.71 10.27
CA PHE A 135 5.85 16.64 8.82
C PHE A 135 7.02 17.50 8.30
N LYS A 136 7.73 16.94 7.36
CA LYS A 136 8.75 17.62 6.59
C LYS A 136 8.47 17.40 5.12
N ASP A 137 8.46 18.48 4.33
CA ASP A 137 8.31 18.34 2.88
C ASP A 137 9.51 17.62 2.27
N GLY A 138 9.24 16.80 1.27
CA GLY A 138 10.22 16.00 0.54
C GLY A 138 9.81 14.53 0.38
N PRO A 139 10.61 13.76 -0.39
CA PRO A 139 10.26 12.39 -0.70
C PRO A 139 10.19 11.49 0.53
N ILE A 140 9.09 10.73 0.64
CA ILE A 140 8.89 9.71 1.69
C ILE A 140 10.01 8.69 1.65
N THR A 141 10.38 8.25 0.45
CA THR A 141 11.37 7.20 0.22
C THR A 141 12.79 7.60 0.64
N GLU A 142 13.06 8.90 0.77
CA GLU A 142 14.35 9.44 1.24
C GLU A 142 14.33 9.77 2.74
N GLN A 143 13.16 10.13 3.29
CA GLN A 143 13.02 10.49 4.69
C GLN A 143 12.90 9.28 5.61
N PHE A 144 12.19 8.23 5.17
CA PHE A 144 11.92 7.05 5.99
C PHE A 144 12.74 5.87 5.46
N THR A 145 13.96 5.74 5.98
CA THR A 145 14.99 4.80 5.52
C THR A 145 15.28 3.67 6.50
N ALA A 146 14.46 3.51 7.53
CA ALA A 146 14.58 2.39 8.46
C ALA A 146 13.28 1.57 8.50
N SER A 147 13.42 0.26 8.51
CA SER A 147 12.33 -0.70 8.38
C SER A 147 12.46 -1.86 9.38
N ALA A 148 11.46 -2.71 9.44
CA ALA A 148 11.60 -4.08 9.92
C ALA A 148 12.59 -4.86 9.06
N THR A 149 13.17 -5.95 9.58
CA THR A 149 13.95 -6.89 8.78
C THR A 149 13.05 -7.66 7.80
N LYS A 150 13.65 -8.33 6.83
CA LYS A 150 12.87 -9.17 5.89
C LYS A 150 12.29 -10.43 6.57
N GLU A 151 12.82 -10.80 7.70
CA GLU A 151 12.41 -11.94 8.51
C GLU A 151 11.34 -11.61 9.56
N CYS A 152 10.92 -10.35 9.67
CA CYS A 152 9.90 -9.92 10.64
C CYS A 152 8.60 -10.70 10.43
N GLY A 153 8.25 -11.57 11.38
CA GLY A 153 7.08 -12.45 11.31
C GLY A 153 5.93 -12.02 12.20
N TYR A 154 6.11 -11.00 13.04
CA TYR A 154 5.11 -10.48 13.94
C TYR A 154 5.22 -8.95 14.06
N PRO A 155 4.08 -8.22 14.08
CA PRO A 155 2.69 -8.73 13.99
C PRO A 155 2.40 -9.42 12.66
N VAL A 156 1.31 -10.19 12.59
CA VAL A 156 0.96 -10.95 11.37
C VAL A 156 0.87 -10.04 10.13
N SER A 157 0.50 -8.76 10.32
CA SER A 157 0.48 -7.76 9.25
C SER A 157 1.86 -7.51 8.60
N ALA A 158 2.97 -7.80 9.29
CA ALA A 158 4.31 -7.71 8.70
C ALA A 158 4.54 -8.78 7.60
N THR A 159 3.70 -9.80 7.57
CA THR A 159 3.73 -10.88 6.56
C THR A 159 2.67 -10.71 5.46
N PHE A 160 1.97 -9.60 5.43
CA PHE A 160 1.02 -9.27 4.37
C PHE A 160 1.75 -8.94 3.07
N PHE A 161 0.99 -8.87 1.99
CA PHE A 161 1.53 -8.63 0.66
C PHE A 161 0.54 -7.84 -0.21
N LYS A 162 1.04 -7.25 -1.28
CA LYS A 162 0.24 -6.80 -2.41
C LYS A 162 0.37 -7.79 -3.57
N SER A 163 -0.53 -7.73 -4.52
CA SER A 163 -0.55 -8.65 -5.65
C SER A 163 -0.43 -7.90 -6.97
N LEU A 164 0.54 -8.29 -7.79
CA LEU A 164 0.57 -7.99 -9.21
C LEU A 164 -0.10 -9.16 -9.93
N ILE A 165 -1.16 -8.93 -10.69
CA ILE A 165 -1.98 -9.99 -11.29
C ILE A 165 -2.15 -9.81 -12.79
N ARG A 166 -2.25 -10.88 -13.52
CA ARG A 166 -2.70 -10.86 -14.91
C ARG A 166 -4.19 -10.51 -14.98
N THR A 167 -4.56 -9.60 -15.88
CA THR A 167 -5.95 -9.16 -16.02
C THR A 167 -6.84 -10.20 -16.69
N ASP A 168 -6.26 -11.11 -17.45
CA ASP A 168 -6.91 -12.26 -18.11
C ASP A 168 -6.89 -13.54 -17.25
N GLY A 169 -6.26 -13.48 -16.05
CA GLY A 169 -6.09 -14.59 -15.13
C GLY A 169 -7.41 -15.11 -14.52
N ARG A 170 -7.28 -16.19 -13.72
CA ARG A 170 -8.42 -16.88 -13.09
C ARG A 170 -8.97 -16.12 -11.87
N PHE A 171 -9.21 -14.81 -12.03
CA PHE A 171 -9.77 -13.92 -11.01
C PHE A 171 -11.17 -13.44 -11.42
N ASN A 172 -11.94 -12.97 -10.42
CA ASN A 172 -13.29 -12.45 -10.63
C ASN A 172 -13.55 -11.08 -9.98
N GLN A 173 -12.60 -10.59 -9.15
CA GLN A 173 -12.66 -9.27 -8.52
C GLN A 173 -11.29 -8.84 -7.98
N PHE A 174 -10.99 -7.53 -7.99
CA PHE A 174 -9.87 -6.98 -7.23
C PHE A 174 -10.11 -7.11 -5.73
N GLY A 175 -9.05 -7.39 -4.98
CA GLY A 175 -9.02 -7.29 -3.52
C GLY A 175 -7.93 -6.31 -3.08
N VAL A 176 -8.00 -5.85 -1.84
CA VAL A 176 -7.03 -4.89 -1.28
C VAL A 176 -5.61 -5.46 -1.27
N HIS A 177 -5.48 -6.73 -0.92
CA HIS A 177 -4.22 -7.47 -0.86
C HIS A 177 -4.20 -8.58 -1.90
N ARG A 178 -5.21 -9.42 -1.86
CA ARG A 178 -5.37 -10.59 -2.71
C ARG A 178 -6.65 -10.46 -3.53
N PRO A 179 -6.61 -10.68 -4.85
CA PRO A 179 -7.82 -10.70 -5.67
C PRO A 179 -8.67 -11.91 -5.33
N ASN A 180 -9.99 -11.79 -5.52
CA ASN A 180 -10.88 -12.94 -5.44
C ASN A 180 -10.64 -13.84 -6.65
N GLN A 181 -10.52 -15.14 -6.39
CA GLN A 181 -10.28 -16.16 -7.40
C GLN A 181 -11.59 -16.79 -7.89
N LYS A 182 -11.60 -17.24 -9.15
CA LYS A 182 -12.65 -18.12 -9.66
C LYS A 182 -12.59 -19.47 -8.93
N SER A 183 -13.69 -20.21 -8.92
CA SER A 183 -13.74 -21.52 -8.27
C SER A 183 -12.68 -22.46 -8.81
N VAL A 184 -11.87 -23.02 -7.89
CA VAL A 184 -10.81 -24.00 -8.21
C VAL A 184 -11.41 -25.28 -8.87
N LEU A 185 -12.62 -25.67 -8.43
CA LEU A 185 -13.30 -26.87 -8.98
C LEU A 185 -13.62 -26.76 -10.46
N THR A 186 -13.85 -25.54 -10.97
CA THR A 186 -14.25 -25.30 -12.37
C THR A 186 -13.13 -24.70 -13.22
N HIS A 187 -12.13 -24.08 -12.63
CA HIS A 187 -11.09 -23.32 -13.36
C HIS A 187 -9.66 -23.77 -13.03
N GLY A 188 -9.49 -24.68 -12.07
CA GLY A 188 -8.16 -25.06 -11.56
C GLY A 188 -7.55 -24.00 -10.63
N SER A 189 -6.42 -24.36 -10.01
CA SER A 189 -5.68 -23.50 -9.11
C SER A 189 -4.99 -22.36 -9.87
N VAL A 190 -5.01 -21.15 -9.28
CA VAL A 190 -4.25 -19.99 -9.81
C VAL A 190 -2.75 -20.23 -9.58
N SER A 191 -1.93 -19.96 -10.57
CA SER A 191 -0.48 -20.02 -10.46
C SER A 191 0.05 -18.75 -9.81
N TRP A 192 0.48 -18.85 -8.56
CA TRP A 192 1.07 -17.79 -7.77
C TRP A 192 2.59 -17.92 -7.68
N ALA A 193 3.30 -16.81 -7.81
CA ALA A 193 4.72 -16.72 -7.52
C ALA A 193 4.99 -15.81 -6.30
N ASP A 194 6.10 -16.07 -5.61
CA ASP A 194 6.62 -15.17 -4.58
C ASP A 194 7.40 -13.98 -5.19
N GLY A 195 7.95 -13.11 -4.33
CA GLY A 195 8.74 -11.95 -4.74
C GLY A 195 10.09 -12.24 -5.38
N ALA A 196 10.39 -13.49 -5.70
CA ALA A 196 11.55 -13.95 -6.48
C ALA A 196 11.14 -14.84 -7.66
N GLY A 197 9.85 -14.90 -7.98
CA GLY A 197 9.33 -15.70 -9.10
C GLY A 197 9.23 -17.20 -8.81
N ARG A 198 9.49 -17.66 -7.57
CA ARG A 198 9.32 -19.06 -7.19
C ARG A 198 7.84 -19.37 -7.04
N GLN A 199 7.40 -20.50 -7.59
CA GLN A 199 5.99 -20.91 -7.48
C GLN A 199 5.61 -21.17 -6.03
N LEU A 200 4.50 -20.60 -5.60
CA LEU A 200 3.91 -20.85 -4.28
C LEU A 200 3.11 -22.15 -4.31
N PRO A 201 3.06 -22.88 -3.17
CA PRO A 201 2.37 -24.16 -3.11
C PRO A 201 0.84 -24.00 -3.23
N GLU A 202 0.17 -25.11 -3.58
CA GLU A 202 -1.28 -25.12 -3.78
C GLU A 202 -2.07 -24.75 -2.52
N GLU A 203 -1.54 -25.04 -1.32
CA GLU A 203 -2.17 -24.63 -0.06
C GLU A 203 -2.31 -23.10 0.04
N PHE A 204 -1.34 -22.35 -0.52
CA PHE A 204 -1.47 -20.90 -0.63
C PHE A 204 -2.50 -20.53 -1.69
N SER A 205 -2.40 -21.13 -2.87
CA SER A 205 -3.26 -20.80 -4.04
C SER A 205 -4.73 -21.08 -3.76
N ASN A 206 -5.03 -22.22 -3.11
CA ASN A 206 -6.38 -22.70 -2.88
C ASN A 206 -7.07 -22.08 -1.64
N ASN A 207 -6.38 -21.23 -0.90
CA ASN A 207 -6.99 -20.47 0.21
C ASN A 207 -7.23 -18.99 -0.19
N PRO A 208 -8.39 -18.64 -0.76
CA PRO A 208 -8.67 -17.29 -1.27
C PRO A 208 -8.73 -16.22 -0.17
N ASN A 209 -8.96 -16.60 1.08
CA ASN A 209 -9.05 -15.70 2.22
C ASN A 209 -7.68 -15.41 2.86
N ARG A 210 -6.63 -16.08 2.40
CA ARG A 210 -5.32 -15.92 2.98
C ARG A 210 -4.63 -14.63 2.53
N LEU A 211 -4.42 -13.71 3.47
CA LEU A 211 -3.80 -12.40 3.26
C LEU A 211 -2.35 -12.33 3.76
N SER A 212 -1.83 -13.43 4.32
CA SER A 212 -0.53 -13.51 4.98
C SER A 212 0.34 -14.60 4.35
N LEU A 213 1.61 -14.29 4.19
CA LEU A 213 2.65 -15.24 3.77
C LEU A 213 3.24 -16.03 4.95
N TYR A 214 2.75 -15.80 6.16
CA TYR A 214 3.20 -16.52 7.35
C TYR A 214 3.11 -18.03 7.16
N GLY A 215 4.19 -18.73 7.51
CA GLY A 215 4.28 -20.19 7.39
C GLY A 215 4.74 -20.72 6.03
N PHE A 216 4.95 -19.84 5.04
CA PHE A 216 5.57 -20.20 3.77
C PHE A 216 7.00 -19.68 3.68
N ASP A 217 7.86 -20.47 3.05
CA ASP A 217 9.21 -20.02 2.66
C ASP A 217 9.09 -19.18 1.39
N VAL A 218 9.10 -17.86 1.56
CA VAL A 218 8.96 -16.91 0.47
C VAL A 218 10.20 -16.02 0.37
N SER A 219 10.64 -15.75 -0.85
CA SER A 219 11.66 -14.75 -1.14
C SER A 219 11.04 -13.44 -1.60
N ARG A 220 11.81 -12.37 -1.47
CA ARG A 220 11.52 -11.02 -1.95
C ARG A 220 12.72 -10.44 -2.73
N ASP A 221 13.54 -11.31 -3.33
CA ASP A 221 14.81 -10.91 -3.93
C ASP A 221 14.64 -10.12 -5.24
N TRP A 222 13.49 -10.24 -5.91
CA TRP A 222 13.21 -9.46 -7.11
C TRP A 222 12.31 -8.26 -6.81
N ILE A 223 11.31 -8.44 -5.92
CA ILE A 223 10.32 -7.41 -5.62
C ILE A 223 9.74 -7.58 -4.22
N GLU A 224 9.57 -6.47 -3.53
CA GLU A 224 8.79 -6.34 -2.31
C GLU A 224 7.95 -5.04 -2.37
N CYS A 225 7.13 -4.79 -1.36
CA CYS A 225 6.36 -3.56 -1.24
C CYS A 225 6.76 -2.81 0.04
N ASN A 226 7.44 -1.69 -0.08
CA ASN A 226 7.74 -0.82 1.04
C ASN A 226 6.45 -0.14 1.50
N HIS A 227 6.09 -0.31 2.76
CA HIS A 227 4.87 0.23 3.34
C HIS A 227 5.18 1.31 4.37
N TYR A 228 4.99 2.57 3.97
CA TYR A 228 5.23 3.77 4.77
C TYR A 228 3.95 4.21 5.50
N SER A 229 3.32 3.28 6.20
CA SER A 229 1.98 3.46 6.77
C SER A 229 1.89 4.52 7.85
N LEU A 230 2.99 4.87 8.50
CA LEU A 230 3.03 5.86 9.58
C LEU A 230 3.49 7.23 9.07
N LYS A 231 4.61 7.25 8.33
CA LYS A 231 5.33 8.48 8.00
C LYS A 231 5.75 9.19 9.31
N SER A 232 5.63 10.53 9.40
CA SER A 232 5.83 11.23 10.68
C SER A 232 4.69 10.99 11.66
N ALA A 233 4.91 11.24 12.95
CA ALA A 233 3.85 11.18 13.96
C ALA A 233 2.70 12.16 13.64
N GLN A 234 3.00 13.35 13.15
CA GLN A 234 2.00 14.31 12.64
C GLN A 234 1.18 13.71 11.48
N SER A 235 1.82 13.09 10.48
CA SER A 235 1.12 12.47 9.35
C SER A 235 0.25 11.28 9.79
N PHE A 236 0.69 10.55 10.81
CA PHE A 236 -0.11 9.50 11.44
C PHE A 236 -1.40 10.05 12.08
N MET A 237 -1.33 11.21 12.78
CA MET A 237 -2.52 11.85 13.36
C MET A 237 -3.52 12.26 12.28
N ILE A 238 -3.06 12.78 11.15
CA ILE A 238 -3.92 13.11 10.00
C ILE A 238 -4.53 11.84 9.39
N LYS A 239 -3.74 10.76 9.28
CA LYS A 239 -4.24 9.45 8.82
C LYS A 239 -5.33 8.91 9.75
N ARG A 240 -5.18 9.08 11.06
CA ARG A 240 -6.19 8.74 12.05
C ARG A 240 -7.49 9.52 11.86
N ASP A 241 -7.39 10.84 11.69
CA ASP A 241 -8.54 11.73 11.48
C ASP A 241 -9.36 11.36 10.23
N ARG A 242 -8.70 11.00 9.14
CA ARG A 242 -9.38 10.59 7.91
C ARG A 242 -10.00 9.19 7.95
N GLY A 243 -9.51 8.33 8.85
CA GLY A 243 -9.94 6.93 8.98
C GLY A 243 -9.36 5.99 7.92
N LEU A 244 -9.74 4.70 8.00
CA LEU A 244 -9.35 3.66 7.03
C LEU A 244 -10.45 3.49 5.96
N PRO A 245 -10.09 3.35 4.68
CA PRO A 245 -11.07 3.27 3.58
C PRO A 245 -11.83 1.93 3.53
N ASN A 246 -11.34 0.90 4.22
CA ASN A 246 -11.90 -0.46 4.17
C ASN A 246 -12.55 -0.94 5.47
N ARG A 247 -12.37 -0.23 6.60
CA ARG A 247 -12.86 -0.63 7.93
C ARG A 247 -13.24 0.61 8.74
N SER A 248 -14.53 0.84 8.93
CA SER A 248 -15.08 1.93 9.77
C SER A 248 -14.88 1.70 11.27
N GLU A 249 -14.70 0.43 11.71
CA GLU A 249 -14.64 0.05 13.13
C GLU A 249 -13.22 -0.09 13.69
N LYS A 250 -12.20 -0.14 12.84
CA LYS A 250 -10.81 -0.29 13.31
C LYS A 250 -10.22 1.07 13.65
N ASN A 251 -9.94 1.29 14.93
CA ASN A 251 -9.25 2.50 15.38
C ASN A 251 -7.78 2.50 14.91
N ILE A 252 -7.35 3.66 14.44
CA ILE A 252 -5.93 3.99 14.24
C ILE A 252 -5.46 4.63 15.55
N ASP A 253 -4.84 3.83 16.40
CA ASP A 253 -4.46 4.16 17.76
C ASP A 253 -3.00 3.78 18.06
N LEU A 254 -2.61 3.79 19.33
CA LEU A 254 -1.27 3.40 19.76
C LEU A 254 -0.92 1.95 19.36
N ALA A 255 -1.89 1.02 19.36
CA ALA A 255 -1.63 -0.35 18.91
C ALA A 255 -1.28 -0.39 17.42
N TYR A 256 -2.00 0.40 16.59
CA TYR A 256 -1.66 0.53 15.17
C TYR A 256 -0.25 1.08 14.96
N TRP A 257 0.17 2.08 15.77
CA TRP A 257 1.51 2.65 15.74
C TRP A 257 2.57 1.60 16.09
N VAL A 258 2.41 0.93 17.25
CA VAL A 258 3.35 -0.09 17.73
C VAL A 258 3.48 -1.24 16.72
N ASP A 259 2.40 -1.68 16.12
CA ASP A 259 2.42 -2.75 15.10
C ASP A 259 3.24 -2.41 13.84
N ARG A 260 3.66 -1.14 13.65
CA ARG A 260 4.27 -0.67 12.39
C ARG A 260 5.52 0.18 12.54
N ASN A 261 5.83 0.67 13.76
CA ASN A 261 6.94 1.60 13.96
C ASN A 261 8.30 0.88 14.11
N PHE A 262 8.65 0.08 13.11
CA PHE A 262 9.92 -0.62 13.07
C PHE A 262 10.98 0.26 12.40
N ASN A 263 12.01 0.62 13.18
CA ASN A 263 13.18 1.40 12.72
C ASN A 263 14.47 0.63 13.00
N THR A 264 14.43 -0.69 12.97
CA THR A 264 15.50 -1.57 13.45
C THR A 264 16.58 -1.83 12.40
N HIS A 265 16.21 -1.72 11.10
CA HIS A 265 17.10 -2.06 10.01
C HIS A 265 17.17 -0.92 8.97
N PRO A 266 18.36 -0.35 8.72
CA PRO A 266 18.54 0.61 7.63
C PRO A 266 18.18 -0.03 6.29
N ASN A 267 17.31 0.62 5.52
CA ASN A 267 16.87 0.13 4.22
C ASN A 267 16.69 1.29 3.23
N THR A 268 17.65 1.44 2.35
CA THR A 268 17.66 2.43 1.27
C THR A 268 17.57 1.76 -0.11
N SER A 269 17.20 0.47 -0.17
CA SER A 269 17.23 -0.32 -1.42
C SER A 269 16.35 0.26 -2.52
N ILE A 270 15.28 0.99 -2.16
CA ILE A 270 14.38 1.66 -3.12
C ILE A 270 15.05 2.82 -3.88
N SER A 271 16.18 3.36 -3.37
CA SER A 271 16.88 4.49 -3.98
C SER A 271 17.35 4.19 -5.41
N ARG A 272 17.56 2.92 -5.75
CA ARG A 272 17.90 2.50 -7.13
C ARG A 272 16.81 2.86 -8.15
N MET A 273 15.56 2.98 -7.72
CA MET A 273 14.43 3.35 -8.58
C MET A 273 14.24 4.87 -8.66
N ARG A 274 14.91 5.65 -7.79
CA ARG A 274 14.71 7.09 -7.66
C ARG A 274 14.94 7.84 -8.99
N LYS A 275 15.97 7.47 -9.75
CA LYS A 275 16.27 8.11 -11.04
C LYS A 275 15.11 8.02 -12.04
N ASN A 276 14.43 6.87 -12.08
CA ASN A 276 13.25 6.69 -12.95
C ASN A 276 12.08 7.53 -12.43
N ALA A 277 11.87 7.55 -11.11
CA ALA A 277 10.81 8.33 -10.47
C ALA A 277 11.03 9.85 -10.68
N GLU A 278 12.24 10.37 -10.51
CA GLU A 278 12.56 11.79 -10.69
C GLU A 278 12.22 12.32 -12.08
N PHE A 279 12.41 11.50 -13.10
CA PHE A 279 12.04 11.87 -14.47
C PHE A 279 10.53 12.18 -14.56
N PHE A 280 9.68 11.31 -14.00
CA PHE A 280 8.24 11.50 -14.01
C PHE A 280 7.79 12.56 -13.00
N GLU A 281 8.43 12.66 -11.85
CA GLU A 281 8.13 13.69 -10.86
C GLU A 281 8.29 15.10 -11.44
N LYS A 282 9.38 15.32 -12.19
CA LYS A 282 9.59 16.59 -12.89
C LYS A 282 8.48 16.86 -13.91
N GLN A 283 8.10 15.88 -14.72
CA GLN A 283 7.00 16.04 -15.68
C GLN A 283 5.67 16.36 -15.01
N LEU A 284 5.37 15.72 -13.87
CA LEU A 284 4.16 15.99 -13.10
C LEU A 284 4.18 17.40 -12.51
N LEU A 285 5.31 17.85 -11.96
CA LEU A 285 5.47 19.19 -11.39
C LEU A 285 5.41 20.30 -12.45
N ASP A 286 5.73 20.01 -13.70
CA ASP A 286 5.61 20.93 -14.84
C ASP A 286 4.13 21.11 -15.29
N ILE A 287 3.20 20.29 -14.82
CA ILE A 287 1.77 20.45 -15.11
C ILE A 287 1.25 21.74 -14.42
N PRO A 288 0.61 22.67 -15.17
CA PRO A 288 0.14 23.92 -14.61
C PRO A 288 -0.74 23.76 -13.36
N ASN A 289 -0.45 24.52 -12.33
CA ASN A 289 -1.10 24.57 -11.02
C ASN A 289 -0.93 23.32 -10.13
N LEU A 290 -0.33 22.22 -10.61
CA LEU A 290 -0.25 20.98 -9.81
C LEU A 290 0.65 21.16 -8.58
N ASN A 291 1.78 21.85 -8.74
CA ASN A 291 2.68 22.15 -7.61
C ASN A 291 2.03 23.10 -6.58
N ASP A 292 1.29 24.12 -7.03
CA ASP A 292 0.57 25.02 -6.14
C ASP A 292 -0.52 24.28 -5.34
N LEU A 293 -1.23 23.38 -6.00
CA LEU A 293 -2.24 22.53 -5.34
C LEU A 293 -1.58 21.60 -4.31
N ARG A 294 -0.42 21.03 -4.62
CA ARG A 294 0.35 20.23 -3.67
C ARG A 294 0.76 21.08 -2.46
N THR A 295 1.27 22.28 -2.67
CA THR A 295 1.64 23.20 -1.59
C THR A 295 0.45 23.51 -0.68
N ARG A 296 -0.72 23.83 -1.26
CA ARG A 296 -1.96 24.04 -0.49
C ARG A 296 -2.38 22.80 0.30
N SER A 297 -2.16 21.62 -0.25
CA SER A 297 -2.45 20.38 0.46
C SER A 297 -1.51 20.16 1.66
N ILE A 298 -0.24 20.57 1.55
CA ILE A 298 0.71 20.57 2.66
C ILE A 298 0.28 21.59 3.74
N ASP A 299 -0.13 22.78 3.33
CA ASP A 299 -0.63 23.82 4.26
C ASP A 299 -1.86 23.32 5.01
N TRP A 300 -2.80 22.68 4.30
CA TRP A 300 -3.96 22.05 4.93
C TRP A 300 -3.55 20.94 5.93
N HIS A 301 -2.60 20.10 5.57
CA HIS A 301 -2.09 19.02 6.42
C HIS A 301 -1.52 19.57 7.75
N ASN A 302 -0.74 20.65 7.67
CA ASN A 302 -0.20 21.33 8.85
C ASN A 302 -1.30 21.99 9.70
N ALA A 303 -2.18 22.77 9.07
CA ALA A 303 -3.29 23.43 9.76
C ALA A 303 -4.23 22.41 10.44
N ARG A 304 -4.53 21.29 9.75
CA ARG A 304 -5.38 20.24 10.32
C ARG A 304 -4.76 19.59 11.54
N PHE A 305 -3.45 19.37 11.55
CA PHE A 305 -2.75 18.86 12.72
C PHE A 305 -2.85 19.84 13.90
N GLU A 306 -2.65 21.13 13.67
CA GLU A 306 -2.78 22.16 14.71
C GLU A 306 -4.19 22.20 15.31
N GLU A 307 -5.24 21.97 14.51
CA GLU A 307 -6.60 21.82 15.00
C GLU A 307 -6.79 20.55 15.85
N LEU A 308 -6.31 19.42 15.35
CA LEU A 308 -6.46 18.13 16.03
C LEU A 308 -5.82 18.12 17.41
N ILE A 309 -4.61 18.67 17.53
CA ILE A 309 -3.83 18.65 18.77
C ILE A 309 -4.48 19.49 19.91
N GLN A 310 -5.50 20.32 19.61
CA GLN A 310 -6.28 21.04 20.63
C GLN A 310 -7.19 20.11 21.43
N SER A 311 -7.51 18.92 20.91
CA SER A 311 -8.29 17.92 21.65
C SER A 311 -7.40 17.17 22.64
N GLU A 312 -7.86 17.03 23.88
CA GLU A 312 -7.14 16.28 24.94
C GLU A 312 -6.81 14.84 24.50
N SER A 313 -7.75 14.16 23.86
CA SER A 313 -7.55 12.77 23.39
C SER A 313 -6.48 12.68 22.30
N GLU A 314 -6.49 13.60 21.33
CA GLU A 314 -5.51 13.60 20.24
C GLU A 314 -4.12 14.06 20.74
N HIS A 315 -4.07 15.06 21.63
CA HIS A 315 -2.84 15.45 22.30
C HIS A 315 -2.24 14.30 23.11
N SER A 316 -3.05 13.58 23.88
CA SER A 316 -2.61 12.41 24.67
C SER A 316 -2.03 11.33 23.76
N LEU A 317 -2.71 10.98 22.65
CA LEU A 317 -2.21 10.00 21.70
C LEU A 317 -0.90 10.46 21.05
N PHE A 318 -0.82 11.72 20.58
CA PHE A 318 0.41 12.26 20.01
C PHE A 318 1.59 12.20 20.98
N SER A 319 1.35 12.53 22.26
CA SER A 319 2.35 12.41 23.31
C SER A 319 2.79 10.96 23.52
N GLN A 320 1.85 10.02 23.56
CA GLN A 320 2.15 8.58 23.71
C GLN A 320 2.98 8.05 22.57
N ILE A 321 2.62 8.31 21.30
CA ILE A 321 3.38 7.83 20.14
C ILE A 321 4.75 8.50 20.04
N SER A 322 4.89 9.76 20.51
CA SER A 322 6.17 10.46 20.56
C SER A 322 7.15 9.84 21.57
N ILE A 323 6.62 9.27 22.67
CA ILE A 323 7.41 8.64 23.75
C ILE A 323 7.62 7.16 23.50
N ALA A 324 6.71 6.46 22.80
CA ALA A 324 6.73 5.01 22.62
C ALA A 324 8.02 4.49 21.97
N GLY A 325 8.75 5.33 21.24
CA GLY A 325 9.97 4.93 20.57
C GLY A 325 9.76 3.91 19.47
N ASN A 326 10.77 3.05 19.24
CA ASN A 326 10.76 2.06 18.17
C ASN A 326 10.16 0.73 18.66
N SER A 327 9.36 0.10 17.80
CA SER A 327 8.90 -1.27 18.02
C SER A 327 10.05 -2.25 17.88
N GLN A 328 10.03 -3.28 18.72
CA GLN A 328 11.05 -4.33 18.72
C GLN A 328 10.57 -5.53 17.90
N GLU A 329 11.45 -6.06 17.06
CA GLU A 329 11.19 -7.33 16.42
C GLU A 329 11.32 -8.47 17.42
N LEU A 330 10.34 -9.34 17.45
CA LEU A 330 10.32 -10.49 18.33
C LEU A 330 11.12 -11.65 17.72
N SER A 331 11.70 -12.50 18.55
CA SER A 331 12.32 -13.74 18.08
C SER A 331 11.29 -14.62 17.36
N LYS A 332 11.76 -15.50 16.46
CA LYS A 332 10.89 -16.41 15.71
C LYS A 332 10.03 -17.28 16.64
N ASP A 333 10.58 -17.72 17.77
CA ASP A 333 9.85 -18.59 18.72
C ASP A 333 8.75 -17.82 19.45
N VAL A 334 9.04 -16.60 19.93
CA VAL A 334 8.02 -15.74 20.55
C VAL A 334 6.93 -15.37 19.53
N SER A 335 7.30 -15.02 18.32
CA SER A 335 6.36 -14.71 17.24
C SER A 335 5.42 -15.89 16.96
N ARG A 336 5.97 -17.10 16.84
CA ARG A 336 5.18 -18.33 16.64
C ARG A 336 4.21 -18.58 17.79
N GLN A 337 4.68 -18.38 19.03
CA GLN A 337 3.83 -18.60 20.21
C GLN A 337 2.66 -17.63 20.26
N LEU A 338 2.90 -16.34 19.99
CA LEU A 338 1.84 -15.33 19.95
C LEU A 338 0.81 -15.60 18.85
N ILE A 339 1.27 -16.00 17.67
CA ILE A 339 0.37 -16.35 16.55
C ILE A 339 -0.45 -17.60 16.88
N LYS A 340 0.17 -18.62 17.50
CA LYS A 340 -0.51 -19.83 17.94
C LYS A 340 -1.63 -19.48 18.94
N TRP A 341 -1.33 -18.69 19.97
CA TRP A 341 -2.35 -18.25 20.95
C TRP A 341 -3.48 -17.48 20.29
N PHE A 342 -3.17 -16.60 19.33
CA PHE A 342 -4.20 -15.88 18.59
C PHE A 342 -5.11 -16.84 17.80
N GLN A 343 -4.54 -17.82 17.11
CA GLN A 343 -5.29 -18.82 16.34
C GLN A 343 -6.14 -19.72 17.24
N GLU A 344 -5.60 -20.15 18.38
CA GLU A 344 -6.30 -21.04 19.33
C GLU A 344 -7.46 -20.36 20.03
N ASN A 345 -7.35 -19.07 20.36
CA ASN A 345 -8.32 -18.36 21.19
C ASN A 345 -9.34 -17.53 20.40
N TYR A 346 -8.98 -17.05 19.21
CA TYR A 346 -9.84 -16.11 18.46
C TYR A 346 -10.35 -16.66 17.13
N TYR A 347 -9.73 -17.69 16.56
CA TYR A 347 -10.24 -18.32 15.32
C TYR A 347 -11.18 -19.51 15.57
N ARG A 348 -11.38 -19.94 16.81
CA ARG A 348 -12.34 -21.01 17.15
C ARG A 348 -13.79 -20.53 17.18
N ASP A 349 -14.04 -19.27 17.49
CA ASP A 349 -15.40 -18.72 17.64
C ASP A 349 -16.15 -18.52 16.32
N GLU A 350 -15.46 -18.51 15.16
CA GLU A 350 -16.13 -18.41 13.85
C GLU A 350 -16.55 -19.76 13.24
N ARG A 351 -16.34 -20.88 13.94
CA ARG A 351 -16.71 -22.25 13.50
C ARG A 351 -17.69 -22.97 14.43
N SER A 352 -18.21 -22.32 15.46
CA SER A 352 -19.21 -22.90 16.39
C SER A 352 -20.62 -22.40 16.06
#